data_9b5e538533e52128ba9e20abedf5d533
#
_entry.id   9b5e538533e52128ba9e20abedf5d533
#
_cell.length_a   1.000
_cell.length_b   1.000
_cell.length_c   1.000
_cell.angle_alpha   90.00
_cell.angle_beta   90.00
_cell.angle_gamma   90.00
#
_symmetry.space_group_name_H-M   'P 1'
#
loop_
_entity.id
_entity.type
_entity.pdbx_description
1 polymer ?
#
loop_
_entity_poly.entity_id
_entity_poly.type
_entity_poly.pdbx_seq_one_letter_code
_entity_poly.pdbx_strand_id
1 'polypeptide(L)'
;TVMGNHEYNAIAYFTENGKGGHYREHNEKNFNQHKAFLSAYEGNPEEYKDVIEWFKTLPLWLDLEGLRVVHACWDIDLVNRIGKLLENGVLHKSSDKSTVEFRAIETLLKGKEIPLPKGQFFYDKDKNPRKHIRIKFWERNAKTYKDLFMGPEDALKYIPDLALEDDYSVPYPADEKPLFLGHYWMEGEIKPLAENIACIDYSVAKPGGKLVAYRWDGE
;
A
#
# COMPACT_ATOMS: atom_id res chain seq x y z
N THR A 1 2.03 -1.56 15.80
CA THR A 1 1.30 -1.65 14.53
C THR A 1 1.57 -0.41 13.67
N VAL A 2 1.38 -0.50 12.35
CA VAL A 2 1.44 0.61 11.39
C VAL A 2 0.09 0.78 10.71
N MET A 3 -0.17 1.98 10.19
CA MET A 3 -1.37 2.28 9.42
C MET A 3 -1.38 1.51 8.10
N GLY A 4 -2.50 0.88 7.77
CA GLY A 4 -2.73 0.29 6.47
C GLY A 4 -3.61 1.18 5.57
N ASN A 5 -3.76 0.77 4.32
CA ASN A 5 -4.59 1.50 3.35
C ASN A 5 -6.08 1.49 3.71
N HIS A 6 -6.56 0.50 4.46
CA HIS A 6 -7.95 0.45 4.92
C HIS A 6 -8.21 1.46 6.02
N GLU A 7 -7.33 1.57 7.02
CA GLU A 7 -7.41 2.56 8.08
C GLU A 7 -7.34 3.98 7.50
N TYR A 8 -6.39 4.24 6.59
CA TYR A 8 -6.28 5.52 5.92
C TYR A 8 -7.55 5.89 5.11
N ASN A 9 -8.10 4.92 4.37
CA ASN A 9 -9.35 5.11 3.63
C ASN A 9 -10.55 5.37 4.56
N ALA A 10 -10.60 4.73 5.74
CA ALA A 10 -11.64 4.94 6.74
C ALA A 10 -11.57 6.38 7.30
N ILE A 11 -10.38 6.85 7.66
CA ILE A 11 -10.17 8.23 8.09
C ILE A 11 -10.63 9.22 7.01
N ALA A 12 -10.23 9.02 5.76
CA ALA A 12 -10.61 9.90 4.65
C ALA A 12 -12.12 9.86 4.34
N TYR A 13 -12.77 8.71 4.53
CA TYR A 13 -14.22 8.54 4.35
C TYR A 13 -15.01 9.24 5.46
N PHE A 14 -14.50 9.20 6.70
CA PHE A 14 -15.12 9.85 7.86
C PHE A 14 -14.93 11.37 7.87
N THR A 15 -13.77 11.87 7.39
CA THR A 15 -13.38 13.27 7.59
C THR A 15 -13.93 14.17 6.49
N GLU A 16 -14.68 15.20 6.88
CA GLU A 16 -15.19 16.24 5.98
C GLU A 16 -14.05 17.08 5.37
N ASN A 17 -14.20 17.44 4.10
CA ASN A 17 -13.18 18.19 3.34
C ASN A 17 -13.37 19.72 3.38
N GLY A 18 -14.34 20.21 4.15
CA GLY A 18 -14.66 21.64 4.24
C GLY A 18 -15.29 22.25 2.99
N LYS A 19 -15.61 21.42 1.97
CA LYS A 19 -16.26 21.85 0.70
C LYS A 19 -17.61 21.18 0.50
N GLY A 20 -18.25 20.69 1.57
CA GLY A 20 -19.54 20.03 1.56
C GLY A 20 -19.51 18.54 1.20
N GLY A 21 -18.35 17.90 1.34
CA GLY A 21 -18.17 16.47 1.14
C GLY A 21 -17.07 15.92 2.06
N HIS A 22 -16.56 14.74 1.76
CA HIS A 22 -15.49 14.08 2.52
C HIS A 22 -14.22 13.97 1.67
N TYR A 23 -13.07 13.75 2.33
CA TYR A 23 -11.80 13.52 1.61
C TYR A 23 -11.84 12.28 0.71
N ARG A 24 -12.61 11.25 1.09
CA ARG A 24 -12.96 10.13 0.23
C ARG A 24 -14.46 10.19 -0.06
N GLU A 25 -14.83 10.33 -1.33
CA GLU A 25 -16.21 10.44 -1.76
C GLU A 25 -17.07 9.26 -1.30
N HIS A 26 -18.32 9.52 -0.89
CA HIS A 26 -19.32 8.52 -0.51
C HIS A 26 -20.06 7.96 -1.76
N ASN A 27 -19.31 7.59 -2.81
CA ASN A 27 -19.85 6.92 -3.96
C ASN A 27 -20.01 5.40 -3.72
N GLU A 28 -20.77 4.73 -4.57
CA GLU A 28 -21.08 3.30 -4.45
C GLU A 28 -19.81 2.42 -4.36
N LYS A 29 -18.81 2.71 -5.17
CA LYS A 29 -17.52 1.97 -5.15
C LYS A 29 -16.83 2.07 -3.79
N ASN A 30 -16.70 3.28 -3.27
CA ASN A 30 -16.03 3.51 -1.98
C ASN A 30 -16.86 2.97 -0.82
N PHE A 31 -18.17 3.09 -0.89
CA PHE A 31 -19.09 2.49 0.08
C PHE A 31 -18.91 0.97 0.12
N ASN A 32 -18.94 0.29 -1.02
CA ASN A 32 -18.80 -1.16 -1.08
C ASN A 32 -17.45 -1.65 -0.55
N GLN A 33 -16.37 -0.90 -0.78
CA GLN A 33 -15.06 -1.20 -0.22
C GLN A 33 -14.98 -1.03 1.31
N HIS A 34 -15.87 -0.23 1.89
CA HIS A 34 -15.87 0.13 3.31
C HIS A 34 -17.05 -0.48 4.08
N LYS A 35 -17.97 -1.12 3.38
CA LYS A 35 -19.26 -1.58 3.90
C LYS A 35 -19.15 -2.48 5.14
N ALA A 36 -18.23 -3.44 5.14
CA ALA A 36 -18.06 -4.36 6.26
C ALA A 36 -17.68 -3.62 7.56
N PHE A 37 -16.79 -2.64 7.45
CA PHE A 37 -16.40 -1.79 8.58
C PHE A 37 -17.57 -0.91 9.04
N LEU A 38 -18.27 -0.24 8.13
CA LEU A 38 -19.46 0.56 8.48
C LEU A 38 -20.54 -0.28 9.17
N SER A 39 -20.80 -1.50 8.67
CA SER A 39 -21.79 -2.40 9.26
C SER A 39 -21.41 -2.88 10.67
N ALA A 40 -20.12 -3.00 10.97
CA ALA A 40 -19.66 -3.38 12.32
C ALA A 40 -19.96 -2.32 13.38
N TYR A 41 -20.10 -1.05 12.99
CA TYR A 41 -20.40 0.07 13.88
C TYR A 41 -21.80 0.66 13.65
N GLU A 42 -22.65 -0.04 12.90
CA GLU A 42 -24.04 0.38 12.67
C GLU A 42 -24.79 0.47 14.02
N GLY A 43 -25.35 1.66 14.29
CA GLY A 43 -26.02 1.94 15.57
C GLY A 43 -25.10 2.36 16.72
N ASN A 44 -23.77 2.39 16.52
CA ASN A 44 -22.80 2.84 17.54
C ASN A 44 -21.85 3.92 16.99
N PRO A 45 -22.33 5.16 16.74
CA PRO A 45 -21.53 6.21 16.11
C PRO A 45 -20.38 6.70 16.99
N GLU A 46 -20.50 6.62 18.31
CA GLU A 46 -19.42 7.02 19.23
C GLU A 46 -18.23 6.05 19.14
N GLU A 47 -18.48 4.75 19.16
CA GLU A 47 -17.43 3.75 18.98
C GLU A 47 -16.78 3.84 17.59
N TYR A 48 -17.57 4.10 16.55
CA TYR A 48 -17.04 4.36 15.21
C TYR A 48 -16.05 5.52 15.22
N LYS A 49 -16.43 6.65 15.86
CA LYS A 49 -15.58 7.82 15.99
C LYS A 49 -14.31 7.51 16.80
N ASP A 50 -14.42 6.80 17.92
CA ASP A 50 -13.28 6.43 18.74
C ASP A 50 -12.27 5.59 17.97
N VAL A 51 -12.74 4.64 17.16
CA VAL A 51 -11.88 3.82 16.30
C VAL A 51 -11.20 4.67 15.22
N ILE A 52 -11.90 5.62 14.61
CA ILE A 52 -11.29 6.55 13.65
C ILE A 52 -10.22 7.42 14.33
N GLU A 53 -10.47 7.93 15.53
CA GLU A 53 -9.48 8.71 16.28
C GLU A 53 -8.25 7.82 16.64
N TRP A 54 -8.47 6.57 17.01
CA TRP A 54 -7.37 5.62 17.18
C TRP A 54 -6.59 5.39 15.89
N PHE A 55 -7.25 5.20 14.74
CA PHE A 55 -6.56 5.05 13.45
C PHE A 55 -5.65 6.24 13.14
N LYS A 56 -6.06 7.47 13.47
CA LYS A 56 -5.25 8.68 13.29
C LYS A 56 -3.95 8.67 14.11
N THR A 57 -3.87 7.88 15.16
CA THR A 57 -2.66 7.75 15.99
C THR A 57 -1.65 6.75 15.44
N LEU A 58 -2.04 5.94 14.44
CA LEU A 58 -1.17 4.91 13.88
C LEU A 58 -0.07 5.55 13.02
N PRO A 59 1.21 5.18 13.23
CA PRO A 59 2.29 5.64 12.38
C PRO A 59 2.20 4.99 10.99
N LEU A 60 2.64 5.70 9.97
CA LEU A 60 2.72 5.17 8.60
C LEU A 60 3.81 4.10 8.44
N TRP A 61 4.86 4.19 9.23
CA TRP A 61 5.97 3.23 9.31
C TRP A 61 6.58 3.22 10.71
N LEU A 62 7.39 2.21 10.97
CA LEU A 62 8.27 2.15 12.12
C LEU A 62 9.71 1.99 11.61
N ASP A 63 10.64 2.81 12.12
CA ASP A 63 12.07 2.64 11.98
C ASP A 63 12.65 2.40 13.38
N LEU A 64 12.77 1.14 13.75
CA LEU A 64 13.27 0.72 15.05
C LEU A 64 14.79 0.45 14.96
N GLU A 65 15.46 0.24 16.10
CA GLU A 65 16.89 0.01 16.13
C GLU A 65 17.31 -1.17 15.25
N GLY A 66 16.59 -2.30 15.31
CA GLY A 66 16.95 -3.54 14.61
C GLY A 66 16.10 -3.86 13.37
N LEU A 67 14.99 -3.18 13.12
CA LEU A 67 14.11 -3.51 12.00
C LEU A 67 13.25 -2.33 11.55
N ARG A 68 12.68 -2.45 10.35
CA ARG A 68 11.68 -1.51 9.81
C ARG A 68 10.36 -2.21 9.51
N VAL A 69 9.26 -1.46 9.65
CA VAL A 69 7.92 -1.93 9.28
C VAL A 69 7.22 -0.86 8.46
N VAL A 70 6.62 -1.27 7.36
CA VAL A 70 5.74 -0.43 6.54
C VAL A 70 4.57 -1.27 6.03
N HIS A 71 3.45 -0.65 5.70
CA HIS A 71 2.32 -1.43 5.21
C HIS A 71 2.58 -2.06 3.83
N ALA A 72 3.17 -1.32 2.87
CA ALA A 72 3.39 -1.83 1.52
C ALA A 72 4.80 -1.59 0.96
N CYS A 73 5.26 -0.35 0.79
CA CYS A 73 6.53 -0.06 0.12
C CYS A 73 7.36 0.93 0.93
N TRP A 74 8.61 0.58 1.23
CA TRP A 74 9.57 1.50 1.83
C TRP A 74 10.30 2.28 0.76
N ASP A 75 9.88 3.52 0.52
CA ASP A 75 10.55 4.46 -0.36
C ASP A 75 11.22 5.54 0.51
N ILE A 76 12.53 5.50 0.63
CA ILE A 76 13.29 6.33 1.57
C ILE A 76 13.14 7.83 1.26
N ASP A 77 13.05 8.19 -0.03
CA ASP A 77 12.87 9.59 -0.42
C ASP A 77 11.50 10.11 0.01
N LEU A 78 10.47 9.27 -0.14
CA LEU A 78 9.13 9.61 0.29
C LEU A 78 9.00 9.62 1.82
N VAL A 79 9.62 8.66 2.51
CA VAL A 79 9.68 8.62 3.99
C VAL A 79 10.30 9.91 4.52
N ASN A 80 11.46 10.31 3.99
CA ASN A 80 12.15 11.54 4.41
C ASN A 80 11.35 12.81 4.13
N ARG A 81 10.62 12.86 3.01
CA ARG A 81 9.77 14.01 2.66
C ARG A 81 8.53 14.11 3.54
N ILE A 82 7.82 13.00 3.72
CA ILE A 82 6.60 12.95 4.55
C ILE A 82 6.91 13.09 6.04
N GLY A 83 8.01 12.54 6.54
CA GLY A 83 8.36 12.63 7.95
C GLY A 83 8.31 14.07 8.47
N LYS A 84 8.82 15.03 7.67
CA LYS A 84 8.77 16.47 7.99
C LYS A 84 7.36 17.07 7.92
N LEU A 85 6.45 16.44 7.19
CA LEU A 85 5.10 16.96 6.96
C LEU A 85 4.09 16.39 7.97
N LEU A 86 4.30 15.18 8.48
CA LEU A 86 3.44 14.54 9.48
C LEU A 86 3.48 15.25 10.83
N GLU A 87 4.58 15.91 11.17
CA GLU A 87 4.68 16.76 12.36
C GLU A 87 3.66 17.91 12.38
N ASN A 88 3.06 18.24 11.23
CA ASN A 88 2.11 19.34 11.05
C ASN A 88 0.65 18.90 10.75
N GLY A 89 0.30 17.66 10.97
CA GLY A 89 -1.08 17.18 10.80
C GLY A 89 -1.58 17.08 9.35
N VAL A 90 -0.75 16.65 8.41
CA VAL A 90 -0.91 16.76 6.94
C VAL A 90 -1.84 15.74 6.28
N LEU A 91 -2.59 14.92 7.01
CA LEU A 91 -3.59 14.02 6.40
C LEU A 91 -4.53 14.72 5.40
N HIS A 92 -4.79 16.00 5.59
CA HIS A 92 -5.69 16.77 4.73
C HIS A 92 -5.18 17.00 3.30
N LYS A 93 -3.86 17.18 3.12
CA LYS A 93 -3.27 17.41 1.79
C LYS A 93 -3.08 16.11 1.00
N SER A 94 -3.05 14.98 1.67
CA SER A 94 -2.84 13.67 1.03
C SER A 94 -4.02 13.18 0.20
N SER A 95 -5.16 13.86 0.21
CA SER A 95 -6.30 13.56 -0.66
C SER A 95 -6.21 14.25 -2.04
N ASP A 96 -5.36 15.25 -2.20
CA ASP A 96 -5.11 15.89 -3.49
C ASP A 96 -4.07 15.10 -4.30
N LYS A 97 -4.53 14.46 -5.37
CA LYS A 97 -3.72 13.60 -6.25
C LYS A 97 -2.53 14.30 -6.90
N SER A 98 -2.52 15.63 -6.95
CA SER A 98 -1.41 16.42 -7.50
C SER A 98 -0.24 16.57 -6.54
N THR A 99 -0.44 16.29 -5.26
CA THR A 99 0.54 16.53 -4.20
C THR A 99 1.57 15.41 -4.04
N VAL A 100 2.73 15.75 -3.48
CA VAL A 100 3.75 14.78 -3.10
C VAL A 100 3.24 13.90 -1.95
N GLU A 101 2.47 14.48 -1.04
CA GLU A 101 1.87 13.81 0.10
C GLU A 101 0.94 12.69 -0.35
N PHE A 102 0.06 12.95 -1.32
CA PHE A 102 -0.81 11.91 -1.89
C PHE A 102 0.03 10.76 -2.46
N ARG A 103 1.03 11.07 -3.31
CA ARG A 103 1.88 10.03 -3.93
C ARG A 103 2.62 9.21 -2.89
N ALA A 104 3.13 9.86 -1.85
CA ALA A 104 3.84 9.17 -0.80
C ALA A 104 2.91 8.23 -0.01
N ILE A 105 1.72 8.67 0.39
CA ILE A 105 0.74 7.83 1.06
C ILE A 105 0.33 6.66 0.17
N GLU A 106 0.02 6.90 -1.11
CA GLU A 106 -0.32 5.82 -2.04
C GLU A 106 0.81 4.79 -2.17
N THR A 107 2.07 5.24 -2.25
CA THR A 107 3.23 4.34 -2.33
C THR A 107 3.45 3.56 -1.04
N LEU A 108 3.48 4.24 0.11
CA LEU A 108 3.74 3.60 1.40
C LEU A 108 2.64 2.60 1.80
N LEU A 109 1.37 2.90 1.45
CA LEU A 109 0.21 2.11 1.86
C LEU A 109 -0.34 1.16 0.78
N LYS A 110 0.03 1.34 -0.50
CA LYS A 110 -0.54 0.54 -1.59
C LYS A 110 0.52 -0.02 -2.55
N GLY A 111 1.80 0.28 -2.30
CA GLY A 111 2.90 -0.13 -3.16
C GLY A 111 3.14 0.84 -4.32
N LYS A 112 4.37 0.81 -4.84
CA LYS A 112 4.79 1.67 -5.95
C LYS A 112 4.11 1.23 -7.24
N GLU A 113 3.53 2.21 -7.95
CA GLU A 113 3.01 2.02 -9.31
C GLU A 113 3.87 2.79 -10.31
N ILE A 114 4.12 2.19 -11.48
CA ILE A 114 4.84 2.80 -12.60
C ILE A 114 3.95 2.85 -13.84
N PRO A 115 4.13 3.83 -14.74
CA PRO A 115 3.39 3.87 -15.99
C PRO A 115 3.83 2.74 -16.93
N LEU A 116 2.89 2.21 -17.70
CA LEU A 116 3.21 1.37 -18.86
C LEU A 116 3.70 2.26 -20.03
N PRO A 117 4.44 1.71 -20.99
CA PRO A 117 4.86 2.41 -22.19
C PRO A 117 3.68 3.12 -22.88
N LYS A 118 3.97 4.22 -23.57
CA LYS A 118 2.95 5.01 -24.26
C LYS A 118 2.10 4.14 -25.18
N GLY A 119 0.77 4.21 -25.00
CA GLY A 119 -0.21 3.43 -25.77
C GLY A 119 -0.49 2.04 -25.21
N GLN A 120 0.26 1.58 -24.20
CA GLN A 120 0.03 0.29 -23.55
C GLN A 120 -0.95 0.44 -22.38
N PHE A 121 -1.77 -0.57 -22.19
CA PHE A 121 -2.66 -0.72 -21.05
C PHE A 121 -3.06 -2.19 -20.90
N PHE A 122 -3.59 -2.56 -19.75
CA PHE A 122 -4.24 -3.85 -19.53
C PHE A 122 -5.58 -3.64 -18.81
N TYR A 123 -6.44 -4.65 -18.78
CA TYR A 123 -7.68 -4.60 -18.04
C TYR A 123 -7.52 -5.30 -16.69
N ASP A 124 -7.95 -4.62 -15.62
CA ASP A 124 -8.05 -5.26 -14.31
C ASP A 124 -9.24 -6.26 -14.27
N LYS A 125 -9.40 -6.96 -13.15
CA LYS A 125 -10.48 -7.95 -12.97
C LYS A 125 -11.89 -7.37 -13.17
N ASP A 126 -12.05 -6.06 -12.96
CA ASP A 126 -13.31 -5.34 -13.08
C ASP A 126 -13.45 -4.70 -14.48
N LYS A 127 -12.60 -5.11 -15.45
CA LYS A 127 -12.53 -4.62 -16.83
C LYS A 127 -12.25 -3.12 -16.98
N ASN A 128 -11.62 -2.50 -15.99
CA ASN A 128 -11.16 -1.12 -16.13
C ASN A 128 -9.78 -1.09 -16.80
N PRO A 129 -9.56 -0.20 -17.78
CA PRO A 129 -8.25 -0.04 -18.41
C PRO A 129 -7.25 0.56 -17.42
N ARG A 130 -6.11 -0.10 -17.24
CA ARG A 130 -5.02 0.31 -16.34
C ARG A 130 -3.81 0.67 -17.18
N LYS A 131 -3.31 1.89 -16.97
CA LYS A 131 -2.10 2.41 -17.63
C LYS A 131 -0.86 2.38 -16.72
N HIS A 132 -1.02 1.88 -15.50
CA HIS A 132 0.04 1.73 -14.50
C HIS A 132 -0.01 0.31 -13.97
N ILE A 133 1.14 -0.21 -13.62
CA ILE A 133 1.30 -1.48 -12.92
C ILE A 133 1.89 -1.23 -11.54
N ARG A 134 1.45 -2.02 -10.55
CA ARG A 134 2.16 -2.13 -9.28
C ARG A 134 3.40 -2.98 -9.47
N ILE A 135 4.48 -2.62 -8.79
CA ILE A 135 5.76 -3.30 -8.97
C ILE A 135 6.22 -4.05 -7.70
N LYS A 136 7.00 -5.09 -7.92
CA LYS A 136 7.83 -5.76 -6.91
C LYS A 136 9.05 -4.86 -6.65
N PHE A 137 8.93 -3.87 -5.76
CA PHE A 137 10.00 -2.91 -5.52
C PHE A 137 11.30 -3.57 -4.98
N TRP A 138 11.20 -4.78 -4.44
CA TRP A 138 12.32 -5.59 -3.97
C TRP A 138 13.06 -6.36 -5.08
N GLU A 139 12.52 -6.36 -6.31
CA GLU A 139 13.15 -7.06 -7.43
C GLU A 139 14.25 -6.19 -8.04
N ARG A 140 15.50 -6.67 -7.90
CA ARG A 140 16.69 -5.91 -8.27
C ARG A 140 17.19 -6.19 -9.69
N ASN A 141 16.78 -7.33 -10.28
CA ASN A 141 17.29 -7.81 -11.55
C ASN A 141 16.25 -7.73 -12.67
N ALA A 142 15.15 -7.05 -12.43
CA ALA A 142 14.09 -6.91 -13.43
C ALA A 142 14.58 -6.16 -14.67
N LYS A 143 14.26 -6.67 -15.85
CA LYS A 143 14.58 -6.08 -17.15
C LYS A 143 13.35 -5.68 -17.92
N THR A 144 12.21 -6.25 -17.59
CA THR A 144 10.95 -6.05 -18.30
C THR A 144 9.83 -5.62 -17.34
N TYR A 145 8.77 -5.06 -17.89
CA TYR A 145 7.55 -4.75 -17.13
C TYR A 145 6.94 -6.00 -16.50
N LYS A 146 7.05 -7.17 -17.14
CA LYS A 146 6.58 -8.44 -16.57
C LYS A 146 7.37 -8.87 -15.35
N ASP A 147 8.69 -8.68 -15.34
CA ASP A 147 9.54 -9.02 -14.20
C ASP A 147 9.12 -8.22 -12.96
N LEU A 148 8.83 -6.94 -13.15
CA LEU A 148 8.42 -6.05 -12.06
C LEU A 148 6.96 -6.22 -11.65
N PHE A 149 6.08 -6.75 -12.51
CA PHE A 149 4.66 -6.76 -12.23
C PHE A 149 4.31 -7.46 -10.92
N MET A 150 3.61 -6.74 -10.05
CA MET A 150 3.01 -7.25 -8.82
C MET A 150 1.49 -7.25 -8.92
N GLY A 151 0.91 -8.41 -9.12
CA GLY A 151 -0.53 -8.59 -9.26
C GLY A 151 -0.90 -10.05 -9.48
N PRO A 152 -2.19 -10.35 -9.73
CA PRO A 152 -2.65 -11.70 -10.00
C PRO A 152 -1.91 -12.35 -11.17
N GLU A 153 -1.60 -13.64 -11.04
CA GLU A 153 -0.86 -14.40 -12.07
C GLU A 153 -1.58 -14.42 -13.41
N ASP A 154 -2.90 -14.50 -13.39
CA ASP A 154 -3.74 -14.46 -14.60
C ASP A 154 -3.70 -13.12 -15.34
N ALA A 155 -3.32 -12.04 -14.66
CA ALA A 155 -3.13 -10.73 -15.28
C ALA A 155 -1.78 -10.58 -15.96
N LEU A 156 -0.77 -11.38 -15.56
CA LEU A 156 0.60 -11.28 -16.10
C LEU A 156 0.65 -11.44 -17.64
N LYS A 157 -0.23 -12.26 -18.21
CA LYS A 157 -0.33 -12.46 -19.67
C LYS A 157 -0.72 -11.19 -20.45
N TYR A 158 -1.33 -10.22 -19.77
CA TYR A 158 -1.74 -8.95 -20.39
C TYR A 158 -0.71 -7.82 -20.20
N ILE A 159 0.32 -8.07 -19.38
CA ILE A 159 1.39 -7.10 -19.18
C ILE A 159 2.36 -7.20 -20.37
N PRO A 160 2.76 -6.06 -20.98
CA PRO A 160 3.66 -6.06 -22.12
C PRO A 160 5.03 -6.63 -21.73
N ASP A 161 5.56 -7.51 -22.58
CA ASP A 161 6.90 -8.09 -22.46
C ASP A 161 7.92 -7.16 -23.13
N LEU A 162 8.03 -5.95 -22.59
CA LEU A 162 8.90 -4.90 -23.08
C LEU A 162 9.98 -4.58 -22.06
N ALA A 163 11.13 -4.15 -22.54
CA ALA A 163 12.18 -3.63 -21.69
C ALA A 163 11.69 -2.40 -20.92
N LEU A 164 12.19 -2.22 -19.71
CA LEU A 164 11.90 -1.03 -18.91
C LEU A 164 12.47 0.21 -19.61
N GLU A 165 11.67 1.28 -19.70
CA GLU A 165 12.07 2.55 -20.31
C GLU A 165 12.96 3.38 -19.39
N ASP A 166 12.81 3.20 -18.07
CA ASP A 166 13.57 3.89 -17.04
C ASP A 166 13.96 2.91 -15.91
N ASP A 167 14.88 3.32 -15.05
CA ASP A 167 15.14 2.64 -13.79
C ASP A 167 14.04 2.98 -12.77
N TYR A 168 13.07 2.10 -12.68
CA TYR A 168 11.97 2.21 -11.72
C TYR A 168 12.27 1.56 -10.37
N SER A 169 13.48 1.05 -10.19
CA SER A 169 13.85 0.41 -8.94
C SER A 169 13.73 1.39 -7.76
N VAL A 170 13.22 0.88 -6.66
CA VAL A 170 13.34 1.51 -5.34
C VAL A 170 14.14 0.53 -4.52
N PRO A 171 15.45 0.41 -4.77
CA PRO A 171 16.23 -0.64 -4.13
C PRO A 171 16.25 -0.38 -2.63
N TYR A 172 15.60 -1.28 -1.90
CA TYR A 172 15.90 -1.39 -0.48
C TYR A 172 17.25 -2.09 -0.38
N PRO A 173 18.31 -1.40 0.10
CA PRO A 173 19.66 -1.98 0.09
C PRO A 173 19.74 -3.26 0.91
N ALA A 174 20.58 -4.23 0.48
CA ALA A 174 20.68 -5.52 1.15
C ALA A 174 21.35 -5.44 2.54
N ASP A 175 22.15 -4.41 2.74
CA ASP A 175 22.85 -4.09 4.00
C ASP A 175 22.05 -3.25 4.98
N GLU A 176 20.82 -2.87 4.59
CA GLU A 176 19.89 -2.16 5.47
C GLU A 176 19.15 -3.14 6.41
N LYS A 177 18.58 -2.58 7.48
CA LYS A 177 17.79 -3.32 8.49
C LYS A 177 16.73 -4.19 7.83
N PRO A 178 16.38 -5.35 8.41
CA PRO A 178 15.23 -6.14 7.96
C PRO A 178 13.95 -5.30 7.85
N LEU A 179 13.26 -5.46 6.74
CA LEU A 179 12.00 -4.77 6.41
C LEU A 179 10.84 -5.76 6.41
N PHE A 180 9.85 -5.49 7.26
CA PHE A 180 8.60 -6.24 7.29
C PHE A 180 7.47 -5.43 6.66
N LEU A 181 6.69 -6.09 5.81
CA LEU A 181 5.57 -5.49 5.10
C LEU A 181 4.38 -6.45 4.94
N GLY A 182 3.25 -5.93 4.49
CA GLY A 182 2.01 -6.66 4.20
C GLY A 182 1.44 -6.30 2.84
N HIS A 183 0.11 -6.09 2.75
CA HIS A 183 -0.64 -5.53 1.62
C HIS A 183 -0.72 -6.39 0.35
N TYR A 184 0.28 -7.20 0.03
CA TYR A 184 0.41 -7.82 -1.31
C TYR A 184 -0.37 -9.12 -1.49
N TRP A 185 -1.05 -9.58 -0.45
CA TRP A 185 -1.93 -10.75 -0.53
C TRP A 185 -1.21 -11.96 -1.13
N MET A 186 -0.03 -12.26 -0.58
CA MET A 186 0.81 -13.37 -1.03
C MET A 186 0.07 -14.70 -0.96
N GLU A 187 0.47 -15.61 -1.81
CA GLU A 187 -0.04 -16.98 -1.89
C GLU A 187 1.14 -17.97 -1.99
N GLY A 188 0.87 -19.25 -1.79
CA GLY A 188 1.86 -20.31 -1.96
C GLY A 188 2.79 -20.51 -0.76
N GLU A 189 4.08 -20.62 -1.05
CA GLU A 189 5.12 -20.86 -0.06
C GLU A 189 5.44 -19.60 0.76
N ILE A 190 5.57 -19.77 2.07
CA ILE A 190 5.96 -18.68 2.98
C ILE A 190 7.48 -18.56 2.97
N LYS A 191 8.00 -17.47 2.39
CA LYS A 191 9.43 -17.19 2.31
C LYS A 191 9.72 -15.69 2.24
N PRO A 192 10.92 -15.25 2.61
CA PRO A 192 11.34 -13.87 2.38
C PRO A 192 11.28 -13.49 0.89
N LEU A 193 11.00 -12.22 0.62
CA LEU A 193 11.00 -11.64 -0.73
C LEU A 193 12.42 -11.30 -1.21
N ALA A 194 13.30 -10.97 -0.27
CA ALA A 194 14.72 -10.74 -0.45
C ALA A 194 15.45 -11.08 0.85
N GLU A 195 16.78 -10.99 0.88
CA GLU A 195 17.61 -11.33 2.06
C GLU A 195 17.15 -10.61 3.32
N ASN A 196 16.71 -9.35 3.18
CA ASN A 196 16.30 -8.50 4.28
C ASN A 196 14.86 -7.96 4.12
N ILE A 197 13.99 -8.61 3.33
CA ILE A 197 12.59 -8.19 3.13
C ILE A 197 11.65 -9.38 3.29
N ALA A 198 10.67 -9.26 4.19
CA ALA A 198 9.64 -10.28 4.39
C ALA A 198 8.23 -9.67 4.33
N CYS A 199 7.36 -10.27 3.51
CA CYS A 199 5.92 -9.99 3.53
C CYS A 199 5.24 -10.97 4.48
N ILE A 200 4.39 -10.45 5.38
CA ILE A 200 3.63 -11.26 6.34
C ILE A 200 2.12 -11.31 6.01
N ASP A 201 1.70 -10.73 4.90
CA ASP A 201 0.32 -10.82 4.41
C ASP A 201 0.18 -11.99 3.42
N TYR A 202 -0.35 -13.09 3.91
CA TYR A 202 -0.64 -14.30 3.12
C TYR A 202 -2.15 -14.54 2.99
N SER A 203 -2.88 -13.44 2.70
CA SER A 203 -4.30 -13.51 2.31
C SER A 203 -5.22 -14.19 3.34
N VAL A 204 -4.96 -14.00 4.64
CA VAL A 204 -5.68 -14.70 5.72
C VAL A 204 -7.21 -14.60 5.63
N ALA A 205 -7.74 -13.54 5.03
CA ALA A 205 -9.18 -13.32 4.85
C ALA A 205 -9.79 -14.06 3.65
N LYS A 206 -8.97 -14.77 2.85
CA LYS A 206 -9.43 -15.56 1.71
C LYS A 206 -9.46 -17.07 2.03
N PRO A 207 -10.31 -17.86 1.35
CA PRO A 207 -10.19 -19.31 1.39
C PRO A 207 -8.78 -19.75 0.97
N GLY A 208 -8.13 -20.60 1.79
CA GLY A 208 -6.75 -21.04 1.56
C GLY A 208 -5.65 -20.06 1.99
N GLY A 209 -6.02 -18.87 2.45
CA GLY A 209 -5.07 -17.93 3.03
C GLY A 209 -4.51 -18.41 4.37
N LYS A 210 -3.41 -17.82 4.79
CA LYS A 210 -2.67 -18.22 5.99
C LYS A 210 -2.42 -17.02 6.88
N LEU A 211 -2.60 -17.18 8.20
CA LEU A 211 -2.09 -16.23 9.18
C LEU A 211 -0.60 -16.50 9.36
N VAL A 212 0.21 -15.51 9.06
CA VAL A 212 1.68 -15.61 9.11
C VAL A 212 2.23 -14.65 10.15
N ALA A 213 3.20 -15.12 10.90
CA ALA A 213 4.01 -14.31 11.80
C ALA A 213 5.48 -14.60 11.54
N TYR A 214 6.31 -13.59 11.64
CA TYR A 214 7.76 -13.70 11.62
C TYR A 214 8.30 -13.52 13.04
N ARG A 215 9.09 -14.45 13.50
CA ARG A 215 9.80 -14.31 14.77
C ARG A 215 11.14 -13.62 14.51
N TRP A 216 11.31 -12.45 15.08
CA TRP A 216 12.56 -11.68 15.06
C TRP A 216 13.20 -11.70 16.44
N ASP A 217 14.44 -12.15 16.53
CA ASP A 217 15.24 -12.26 17.78
C ASP A 217 16.58 -11.53 17.71
N GLY A 218 16.71 -10.61 16.73
CA GLY A 218 17.87 -9.72 16.61
C GLY A 218 18.89 -10.14 15.55
N GLU A 219 18.66 -11.29 14.89
CA GLU A 219 19.53 -11.83 13.83
C GLU A 219 18.79 -12.07 12.52
#